data_5260ec32b302d455fb25efffab72a6d4
#
_entry.id   5260ec32b302d455fb25efffab72a6d4
#
_cell.length_a   1.000
_cell.length_b   1.000
_cell.length_c   1.000
_cell.angle_alpha   90.00
_cell.angle_beta   90.00
_cell.angle_gamma   90.00
#
_symmetry.space_group_name_H-M   'P 1'
#
loop_
_entity.id
_entity.type
_entity.pdbx_description
1 polymer ?
#
loop_
_entity_poly.entity_id
_entity_poly.type
_entity_poly.pdbx_seq_one_letter_code
_entity_poly.pdbx_strand_id
1 'polypeptide(L)'
;FVRPMPKSGEYEIWCEIYNCDYIPPKDVRLSFSVYGKNFEEKVLEDFEYTPITFSGDDSGNIIRACDLENPERMKEKQVLSFYRGASLVRLRMKMDNIRLWEQDTPYLYKALAALTVDGRKADCAERTFGMRSFETGEDGGKKGMFFLNGKAMRLRGANTMGYEQQDVMRGDFDMLLYDMLMAKACNMNFLRLTQRPVQKEI
;
A
#
# COMPACT_ATOMS: atom_id res chain seq x y z
N PHE A 1 -3.38 -3.16 -0.68
CA PHE A 1 -2.29 -2.23 -0.99
C PHE A 1 -2.50 -0.90 -0.27
N VAL A 2 -1.45 -0.06 -0.22
CA VAL A 2 -1.55 1.30 0.32
C VAL A 2 -1.26 2.30 -0.80
N ARG A 3 -2.11 3.30 -0.92
CA ARG A 3 -1.95 4.42 -1.86
C ARG A 3 -1.57 5.68 -1.09
N PRO A 4 -0.32 6.13 -1.16
CA PRO A 4 0.09 7.39 -0.56
C PRO A 4 -0.39 8.59 -1.40
N MET A 5 -0.79 9.66 -0.71
CA MET A 5 -1.21 10.94 -1.31
C MET A 5 -0.50 12.10 -0.58
N PRO A 6 0.81 12.26 -0.73
CA PRO A 6 1.59 13.20 0.09
C PRO A 6 1.19 14.66 -0.11
N LYS A 7 0.65 15.03 -1.27
CA LYS A 7 0.20 16.41 -1.53
C LYS A 7 -0.99 16.84 -0.68
N SER A 8 -1.92 15.91 -0.42
CA SER A 8 -3.08 16.17 0.44
C SER A 8 -2.83 15.81 1.91
N GLY A 9 -1.69 15.21 2.21
CA GLY A 9 -1.40 14.72 3.56
C GLY A 9 -2.20 13.47 3.93
N GLU A 10 -2.54 12.65 2.95
CA GLU A 10 -3.44 11.52 3.15
C GLU A 10 -2.82 10.22 2.62
N TYR A 11 -3.42 9.11 3.06
CA TYR A 11 -3.17 7.78 2.49
C TYR A 11 -4.44 6.97 2.46
N GLU A 12 -4.52 6.02 1.53
CA GLU A 12 -5.60 5.04 1.46
C GLU A 12 -5.06 3.65 1.68
N ILE A 13 -5.74 2.86 2.51
CA ILE A 13 -5.53 1.43 2.64
C ILE A 13 -6.66 0.73 1.91
N TRP A 14 -6.32 -0.15 0.98
CA TRP A 14 -7.23 -1.01 0.25
C TRP A 14 -7.01 -2.44 0.69
N CYS A 15 -8.00 -3.03 1.33
CA CYS A 15 -7.95 -4.38 1.87
C CYS A 15 -9.03 -5.22 1.21
N GLU A 16 -8.63 -6.31 0.59
CA GLU A 16 -9.53 -7.30 0.01
C GLU A 16 -9.62 -8.49 0.96
N ILE A 17 -10.84 -8.88 1.29
CA ILE A 17 -11.13 -9.97 2.23
C ILE A 17 -11.95 -11.00 1.48
N TYR A 18 -11.50 -12.24 1.51
CA TYR A 18 -12.19 -13.38 0.93
C TYR A 18 -12.86 -14.23 2.01
N ASN A 19 -14.16 -14.44 1.89
CA ASN A 19 -14.85 -15.47 2.65
C ASN A 19 -15.06 -16.69 1.75
N CYS A 20 -14.41 -17.79 2.10
CA CYS A 20 -14.53 -19.07 1.38
C CYS A 20 -15.65 -19.94 1.93
N ASP A 21 -16.19 -19.63 3.09
CA ASP A 21 -17.21 -20.42 3.76
C ASP A 21 -18.63 -20.09 3.28
N TYR A 22 -19.49 -21.08 3.30
CA TYR A 22 -20.91 -20.92 2.96
C TYR A 22 -21.73 -20.30 4.09
N ILE A 23 -21.19 -20.32 5.32
CA ILE A 23 -21.84 -19.79 6.51
C ILE A 23 -21.25 -18.42 6.80
N PRO A 24 -22.05 -17.34 6.77
CA PRO A 24 -21.55 -16.02 7.10
C PRO A 24 -21.14 -15.99 8.58
N PRO A 25 -19.97 -15.40 8.91
CA PRO A 25 -19.56 -15.22 10.28
C PRO A 25 -20.50 -14.24 11.01
N LYS A 26 -20.66 -14.40 12.31
CA LYS A 26 -21.58 -13.58 13.10
C LYS A 26 -20.98 -12.24 13.52
N ASP A 27 -19.68 -12.22 13.82
CA ASP A 27 -18.94 -11.03 14.22
C ASP A 27 -17.63 -10.96 13.44
N VAL A 28 -17.48 -9.93 12.59
CA VAL A 28 -16.26 -9.69 11.83
C VAL A 28 -15.76 -8.30 12.17
N ARG A 29 -14.51 -8.21 12.61
CA ARG A 29 -13.84 -6.98 12.93
C ARG A 29 -12.57 -6.85 12.12
N LEU A 30 -12.36 -5.68 11.55
CA LEU A 30 -11.17 -5.34 10.82
C LEU A 30 -10.52 -4.13 11.49
N SER A 31 -9.27 -4.27 11.90
CA SER A 31 -8.49 -3.17 12.47
C SER A 31 -7.27 -2.86 11.62
N PHE A 32 -6.87 -1.59 11.66
CA PHE A 32 -5.71 -1.09 10.96
C PHE A 32 -4.75 -0.37 11.91
N SER A 33 -3.46 -0.59 11.68
CA SER A 33 -2.40 0.15 12.36
C SER A 33 -1.35 0.60 11.35
N VAL A 34 -0.77 1.80 11.56
CA VAL A 34 0.27 2.36 10.70
C VAL A 34 1.39 2.91 11.57
N TYR A 35 2.60 2.43 11.33
CA TYR A 35 3.82 2.81 12.04
C TYR A 35 4.93 3.20 11.09
N GLY A 36 5.93 3.95 11.58
CA GLY A 36 7.22 4.04 10.93
C GLY A 36 7.89 2.65 10.84
N LYS A 37 8.49 2.31 9.71
CA LYS A 37 9.22 1.04 9.55
C LYS A 37 10.70 1.17 9.92
N ASN A 38 11.33 2.25 9.47
CA ASN A 38 12.74 2.56 9.69
C ASN A 38 12.96 3.85 10.50
N PHE A 39 11.94 4.28 11.21
CA PHE A 39 11.97 5.39 12.15
C PHE A 39 10.86 5.20 13.20
N GLU A 40 11.00 5.85 14.34
CA GLU A 40 10.01 5.72 15.43
C GLU A 40 8.89 6.73 15.25
N GLU A 41 7.73 6.26 14.83
CA GLU A 41 6.49 7.03 14.76
C GLU A 41 5.28 6.10 14.75
N LYS A 42 4.25 6.45 15.53
CA LYS A 42 2.92 5.84 15.47
C LYS A 42 2.00 6.81 14.74
N VAL A 43 1.46 6.38 13.61
CA VAL A 43 0.53 7.18 12.80
C VAL A 43 -0.91 6.82 13.11
N LEU A 44 -1.17 5.53 13.25
CA LEU A 44 -2.48 4.96 13.55
C LEU A 44 -2.28 3.70 14.38
N GLU A 45 -3.03 3.54 15.48
CA GLU A 45 -2.93 2.36 16.33
C GLU A 45 -4.31 1.75 16.55
N ASP A 46 -4.45 0.48 16.20
CA ASP A 46 -5.63 -0.37 16.39
C ASP A 46 -6.97 0.29 16.02
N PHE A 47 -6.97 1.02 14.93
CA PHE A 47 -8.17 1.64 14.41
C PHE A 47 -9.16 0.58 13.94
N GLU A 48 -10.24 0.37 14.69
CA GLU A 48 -11.31 -0.55 14.30
C GLU A 48 -12.13 0.06 13.17
N TYR A 49 -12.12 -0.61 12.03
CA TYR A 49 -12.90 -0.22 10.88
C TYR A 49 -14.36 -0.65 11.06
N THR A 50 -15.25 0.33 11.07
CA THR A 50 -16.68 0.08 11.13
C THR A 50 -17.27 0.39 9.76
N PRO A 51 -17.56 -0.62 8.93
CA PRO A 51 -18.10 -0.37 7.60
C PRO A 51 -19.55 0.08 7.64
N ILE A 52 -19.89 0.85 6.65
CA ILE A 52 -21.27 1.18 6.31
C ILE A 52 -21.87 -0.03 5.58
N THR A 53 -23.02 -0.49 6.04
CA THR A 53 -23.69 -1.72 5.61
C THR A 53 -23.74 -1.93 4.12
N PHE A 54 -23.57 -3.18 3.74
CA PHE A 54 -23.89 -3.68 2.41
C PHE A 54 -24.98 -4.72 2.51
N SER A 55 -26.06 -4.53 1.79
CA SER A 55 -26.87 -5.60 1.30
C SER A 55 -26.12 -6.18 0.08
N GLY A 56 -25.40 -7.28 0.27
CA GLY A 56 -24.90 -8.06 -0.86
C GLY A 56 -26.06 -8.67 -1.61
N ASP A 57 -26.01 -8.66 -2.93
CA ASP A 57 -26.85 -9.56 -3.70
C ASP A 57 -26.18 -10.95 -3.71
N ASP A 58 -26.99 -12.00 -3.87
CA ASP A 58 -26.53 -13.39 -3.92
C ASP A 58 -25.69 -13.71 -5.19
N SER A 59 -25.35 -12.73 -5.98
CA SER A 59 -24.70 -12.89 -7.30
C SER A 59 -23.20 -13.08 -7.26
N GLY A 60 -22.56 -13.01 -6.07
CA GLY A 60 -21.12 -13.18 -5.92
C GLY A 60 -20.31 -11.98 -6.44
N ASN A 61 -20.94 -10.84 -6.63
CA ASN A 61 -20.27 -9.61 -7.03
C ASN A 61 -19.39 -9.06 -5.92
N ILE A 62 -18.32 -8.38 -6.32
CA ILE A 62 -17.45 -7.65 -5.39
C ILE A 62 -18.28 -6.61 -4.65
N ILE A 63 -18.46 -6.79 -3.35
CA ILE A 63 -19.08 -5.80 -2.51
C ILE A 63 -18.07 -4.68 -2.30
N ARG A 64 -18.34 -3.53 -2.88
CA ARG A 64 -17.51 -2.34 -2.68
C ARG A 64 -17.93 -1.67 -1.38
N ALA A 65 -17.02 -1.61 -0.42
CA ALA A 65 -17.17 -0.74 0.72
C ALA A 65 -17.28 0.71 0.24
N CYS A 66 -18.32 1.43 0.69
CA CYS A 66 -18.52 2.82 0.30
C CYS A 66 -17.31 3.68 0.58
N ASP A 67 -17.14 4.70 -0.22
CA ASP A 67 -16.18 5.75 0.02
C ASP A 67 -16.44 6.38 1.39
N LEU A 68 -15.50 6.18 2.29
CA LEU A 68 -15.50 6.81 3.61
C LEU A 68 -15.01 8.26 3.48
N GLU A 69 -15.63 9.04 2.62
CA GLU A 69 -15.33 10.47 2.50
C GLU A 69 -15.87 11.29 3.67
N ASN A 70 -16.78 10.68 4.46
CA ASN A 70 -17.39 11.36 5.58
C ASN A 70 -17.01 10.70 6.91
N PRO A 71 -16.10 11.31 7.72
CA PRO A 71 -15.70 10.79 9.03
C PRO A 71 -16.87 10.63 10.03
N GLU A 72 -17.96 11.38 9.86
CA GLU A 72 -19.15 11.29 10.73
C GLU A 72 -19.86 9.94 10.57
N ARG A 73 -19.83 9.34 9.38
CA ARG A 73 -20.40 8.03 9.12
C ARG A 73 -19.59 6.90 9.75
N MET A 74 -18.33 7.14 10.12
CA MET A 74 -17.50 6.16 10.81
C MET A 74 -17.92 5.90 12.27
N LYS A 75 -18.82 6.72 12.81
CA LYS A 75 -19.33 6.59 14.19
C LYS A 75 -20.51 5.61 14.33
N GLU A 76 -21.14 5.24 13.24
CA GLU A 76 -22.24 4.28 13.27
C GLU A 76 -21.71 2.85 13.31
N LYS A 77 -21.92 2.16 14.43
CA LYS A 77 -21.54 0.73 14.56
C LYS A 77 -22.33 -0.11 13.57
N GLN A 78 -21.67 -0.61 12.57
CA GLN A 78 -22.27 -1.52 11.60
C GLN A 78 -21.47 -2.82 11.55
N VAL A 79 -22.18 -3.92 11.57
CA VAL A 79 -21.59 -5.25 11.50
C VAL A 79 -21.22 -5.55 10.05
N LEU A 80 -19.95 -5.91 9.82
CA LEU A 80 -19.53 -6.49 8.55
C LEU A 80 -20.24 -7.84 8.38
N SER A 81 -21.20 -7.94 7.50
CA SER A 81 -21.73 -9.23 7.10
C SER A 81 -21.07 -9.63 5.77
N PHE A 82 -20.21 -10.64 5.82
CA PHE A 82 -19.58 -11.19 4.63
C PHE A 82 -20.36 -12.39 4.15
N TYR A 83 -20.93 -12.29 2.96
CA TYR A 83 -21.32 -13.45 2.19
C TYR A 83 -20.09 -14.09 1.53
N ARG A 84 -20.25 -15.28 1.02
CA ARG A 84 -19.21 -15.96 0.27
C ARG A 84 -18.73 -15.05 -0.90
N GLY A 85 -17.42 -14.83 -0.99
CA GLY A 85 -16.81 -14.04 -2.04
C GLY A 85 -15.83 -13.00 -1.53
N ALA A 86 -15.53 -12.05 -2.38
CA ALA A 86 -14.60 -10.98 -2.11
C ALA A 86 -15.29 -9.70 -1.62
N SER A 87 -14.76 -9.12 -0.55
CA SER A 87 -15.16 -7.81 -0.06
C SER A 87 -13.97 -6.85 -0.13
N LEU A 88 -14.16 -5.67 -0.71
CA LEU A 88 -13.14 -4.64 -0.79
C LEU A 88 -13.43 -3.54 0.24
N VAL A 89 -12.49 -3.35 1.15
CA VAL A 89 -12.50 -2.27 2.15
C VAL A 89 -11.51 -1.19 1.73
N ARG A 90 -11.95 0.06 1.73
CA ARG A 90 -11.12 1.23 1.46
C ARG A 90 -11.19 2.19 2.65
N LEU A 91 -10.04 2.42 3.27
CA LEU A 91 -9.89 3.37 4.38
C LEU A 91 -9.04 4.55 3.88
N ARG A 92 -9.55 5.78 4.05
CA ARG A 92 -8.79 7.01 3.76
C ARG A 92 -8.56 7.78 5.05
N MET A 93 -7.31 8.11 5.33
CA MET A 93 -6.89 8.75 6.56
C MET A 93 -5.93 9.90 6.29
N LYS A 94 -5.94 10.89 7.17
CA LYS A 94 -4.90 11.93 7.22
C LYS A 94 -3.69 11.45 7.99
N MET A 95 -2.54 11.97 7.61
CA MET A 95 -1.28 11.78 8.30
C MET A 95 -0.69 13.15 8.63
N ASP A 96 -0.53 13.46 9.90
CA ASP A 96 -0.12 14.79 10.33
C ASP A 96 1.39 15.02 10.07
N ASN A 97 2.27 14.23 10.59
CA ASN A 97 3.72 14.45 10.51
C ASN A 97 4.36 13.60 9.41
N ILE A 98 4.12 13.96 8.15
CA ILE A 98 4.60 13.16 7.02
C ILE A 98 6.11 13.24 6.89
N ARG A 99 6.78 12.10 6.91
CA ARG A 99 8.16 11.94 6.43
C ARG A 99 8.13 11.41 5.01
N LEU A 100 8.56 12.25 4.08
CA LEU A 100 8.59 11.88 2.66
C LEU A 100 9.69 10.85 2.40
N TRP A 101 9.40 9.91 1.53
CA TRP A 101 10.42 9.04 0.97
C TRP A 101 11.21 9.82 -0.08
N GLU A 102 12.50 9.95 0.13
CA GLU A 102 13.46 10.54 -0.82
C GLU A 102 14.61 9.55 -1.06
N GLN A 103 15.43 9.79 -2.10
CA GLN A 103 16.53 8.88 -2.45
C GLN A 103 17.56 8.74 -1.35
N ASP A 104 17.88 9.85 -0.66
CA ASP A 104 18.90 9.88 0.39
C ASP A 104 18.31 9.62 1.80
N THR A 105 17.00 9.83 1.95
CA THR A 105 16.26 9.60 3.19
C THR A 105 15.00 8.80 2.92
N PRO A 106 15.13 7.49 2.64
CA PRO A 106 14.01 6.63 2.24
C PRO A 106 13.15 6.23 3.44
N TYR A 107 12.36 7.18 3.99
CA TYR A 107 11.44 6.89 5.07
C TYR A 107 10.32 5.96 4.60
N LEU A 108 10.15 4.86 5.31
CA LEU A 108 9.16 3.83 5.02
C LEU A 108 8.20 3.68 6.20
N TYR A 109 6.95 3.53 5.86
CA TYR A 109 5.87 3.17 6.78
C TYR A 109 5.46 1.72 6.58
N LYS A 110 4.85 1.16 7.59
CA LYS A 110 4.28 -0.16 7.63
C LYS A 110 2.82 -0.09 8.03
N ALA A 111 1.92 -0.55 7.15
CA ALA A 111 0.52 -0.71 7.43
C ALA A 111 0.23 -2.17 7.77
N LEU A 112 -0.52 -2.39 8.85
CA LEU A 112 -1.02 -3.68 9.30
C LEU A 112 -2.54 -3.68 9.19
N ALA A 113 -3.10 -4.76 8.67
CA ALA A 113 -4.52 -5.06 8.74
C ALA A 113 -4.70 -6.36 9.53
N ALA A 114 -5.57 -6.38 10.51
CA ALA A 114 -5.88 -7.55 11.31
C ALA A 114 -7.39 -7.85 11.21
N LEU A 115 -7.70 -9.09 10.86
CA LEU A 115 -9.06 -9.61 10.76
C LEU A 115 -9.36 -10.50 11.96
N THR A 116 -10.44 -10.18 12.67
CA THR A 116 -10.97 -10.99 13.78
C THR A 116 -12.36 -11.48 13.41
N VAL A 117 -12.58 -12.76 13.57
CA VAL A 117 -13.87 -13.41 13.30
C VAL A 117 -14.33 -14.14 14.56
N ASP A 118 -15.55 -13.87 14.99
CA ASP A 118 -16.15 -14.45 16.20
C ASP A 118 -15.20 -14.42 17.42
N GLY A 119 -14.55 -13.26 17.62
CA GLY A 119 -13.63 -12.98 18.72
C GLY A 119 -12.24 -13.63 18.59
N ARG A 120 -11.92 -14.27 17.46
CA ARG A 120 -10.61 -14.89 17.22
C ARG A 120 -9.90 -14.21 16.05
N LYS A 121 -8.60 -14.01 16.18
CA LYS A 121 -7.77 -13.55 15.07
C LYS A 121 -7.80 -14.58 13.95
N ALA A 122 -8.36 -14.20 12.81
CA ALA A 122 -8.51 -15.06 11.64
C ALA A 122 -7.35 -14.88 10.66
N ASP A 123 -6.95 -13.63 10.39
CA ASP A 123 -5.87 -13.33 9.43
C ASP A 123 -5.21 -11.98 9.74
N CYS A 124 -4.04 -11.75 9.14
CA CYS A 124 -3.39 -10.45 9.17
C CYS A 124 -2.52 -10.25 7.93
N ALA A 125 -2.45 -9.02 7.47
CA ALA A 125 -1.65 -8.63 6.33
C ALA A 125 -0.80 -7.39 6.66
N GLU A 126 0.41 -7.39 6.13
CA GLU A 126 1.36 -6.27 6.28
C GLU A 126 1.74 -5.72 4.90
N ARG A 127 1.87 -4.40 4.79
CA ARG A 127 2.40 -3.74 3.58
C ARG A 127 3.29 -2.57 3.97
N THR A 128 4.45 -2.52 3.33
CA THR A 128 5.36 -1.38 3.41
C THR A 128 5.03 -0.36 2.33
N PHE A 129 5.08 0.92 2.66
CA PHE A 129 4.89 2.01 1.70
C PHE A 129 5.74 3.22 2.05
N GLY A 130 5.99 4.10 1.07
CA GLY A 130 6.63 5.38 1.26
C GLY A 130 5.68 6.51 0.88
N MET A 131 5.66 7.59 1.65
CA MET A 131 4.92 8.80 1.30
C MET A 131 5.71 9.57 0.23
N ARG A 132 5.37 9.35 -1.03
CA ARG A 132 6.03 9.98 -2.17
C ARG A 132 5.06 10.21 -3.33
N SER A 133 5.32 11.26 -4.11
CA SER A 133 4.72 11.45 -5.43
C SER A 133 5.81 11.38 -6.49
N PHE A 134 5.50 10.73 -7.61
CA PHE A 134 6.36 10.72 -8.80
C PHE A 134 5.50 11.09 -9.99
N GLU A 135 5.86 12.18 -10.65
CA GLU A 135 5.00 12.80 -11.66
C GLU A 135 5.83 13.27 -12.85
N THR A 136 5.13 13.48 -13.97
CA THR A 136 5.67 14.19 -15.12
C THR A 136 5.05 15.57 -15.18
N GLY A 137 5.83 16.55 -15.61
CA GLY A 137 5.37 17.93 -15.68
C GLY A 137 6.23 18.80 -16.57
N GLU A 138 6.10 20.09 -16.39
CA GLU A 138 6.86 21.12 -17.09
C GLU A 138 7.64 21.98 -16.09
N ASP A 139 8.88 22.30 -16.39
CA ASP A 139 9.73 23.19 -15.62
C ASP A 139 10.52 24.09 -16.55
N GLY A 140 10.40 25.42 -16.36
CA GLY A 140 11.11 26.41 -17.16
C GLY A 140 10.88 26.28 -18.69
N GLY A 141 9.66 25.90 -19.10
CA GLY A 141 9.30 25.67 -20.51
C GLY A 141 9.77 24.33 -21.08
N LYS A 142 10.38 23.47 -20.29
CA LYS A 142 10.78 22.12 -20.68
C LYS A 142 9.69 21.12 -20.28
N LYS A 143 9.05 20.53 -21.27
CA LYS A 143 8.02 19.50 -21.08
C LYS A 143 8.63 18.13 -20.83
N GLY A 144 7.86 17.25 -20.16
CA GLY A 144 8.27 15.88 -19.91
C GLY A 144 9.35 15.73 -18.82
N MET A 145 9.49 16.71 -17.95
CA MET A 145 10.36 16.61 -16.78
C MET A 145 9.73 15.67 -15.74
N PHE A 146 10.59 14.96 -15.01
CA PHE A 146 10.18 14.12 -13.89
C PHE A 146 10.33 14.88 -12.57
N PHE A 147 9.38 14.64 -11.66
CA PHE A 147 9.37 15.25 -10.34
C PHE A 147 9.18 14.18 -9.27
N LEU A 148 10.05 14.17 -8.28
CA LEU A 148 9.90 13.41 -7.05
C LEU A 148 9.55 14.38 -5.92
N ASN A 149 8.38 14.20 -5.29
CA ASN A 149 7.89 15.10 -4.24
C ASN A 149 7.91 16.59 -4.64
N GLY A 150 7.58 16.88 -5.89
CA GLY A 150 7.59 18.24 -6.43
C GLY A 150 8.96 18.80 -6.81
N LYS A 151 10.05 18.08 -6.54
CA LYS A 151 11.41 18.47 -6.94
C LYS A 151 11.74 17.86 -8.30
N ALA A 152 12.19 18.69 -9.26
CA ALA A 152 12.63 18.21 -10.56
C ALA A 152 13.81 17.24 -10.42
N MET A 153 13.75 16.12 -11.12
CA MET A 153 14.82 15.13 -11.10
C MET A 153 15.20 14.66 -12.50
N ARG A 154 16.45 14.32 -12.67
CA ARG A 154 16.96 13.69 -13.88
C ARG A 154 17.16 12.19 -13.63
N LEU A 155 16.50 11.36 -14.41
CA LEU A 155 16.68 9.92 -14.34
C LEU A 155 18.04 9.53 -14.95
N ARG A 156 18.80 8.78 -14.19
CA ARG A 156 20.06 8.13 -14.58
C ARG A 156 19.91 6.66 -14.28
N GLY A 157 19.82 5.84 -15.30
CA GLY A 157 19.56 4.43 -15.06
C GLY A 157 19.76 3.56 -16.28
N ALA A 158 19.41 2.31 -16.11
CA ALA A 158 19.53 1.28 -17.11
C ALA A 158 18.27 0.41 -17.18
N ASN A 159 18.16 -0.33 -18.30
CA ASN A 159 17.23 -1.44 -18.36
C ASN A 159 17.86 -2.65 -17.67
N THR A 160 17.09 -3.33 -16.85
CA THR A 160 17.44 -4.66 -16.41
C THR A 160 16.74 -5.67 -17.33
N MET A 161 17.45 -6.70 -17.72
CA MET A 161 16.93 -7.70 -18.67
C MET A 161 16.36 -8.93 -17.95
N GLY A 162 15.84 -8.73 -16.73
CA GLY A 162 15.22 -9.77 -15.92
C GLY A 162 16.23 -10.54 -15.05
N TYR A 163 17.41 -10.01 -14.82
CA TYR A 163 18.40 -10.63 -13.93
C TYR A 163 17.90 -10.70 -12.50
N GLU A 164 17.35 -9.61 -11.99
CA GLU A 164 16.82 -9.52 -10.63
C GLU A 164 15.67 -10.52 -10.40
N GLN A 165 14.81 -10.73 -11.40
CA GLN A 165 13.78 -11.76 -11.32
C GLN A 165 14.39 -13.16 -11.24
N GLN A 166 15.50 -13.40 -11.93
CA GLN A 166 16.18 -14.69 -11.87
C GLN A 166 16.82 -14.92 -10.49
N ASP A 167 17.39 -13.89 -9.87
CA ASP A 167 17.98 -13.98 -8.54
C ASP A 167 16.91 -14.30 -7.49
N VAL A 168 15.75 -13.62 -7.55
CA VAL A 168 14.62 -13.94 -6.70
C VAL A 168 14.12 -15.38 -6.92
N MET A 169 14.02 -15.84 -8.17
CA MET A 169 13.59 -17.21 -8.49
C MET A 169 14.55 -18.28 -7.99
N ARG A 170 15.83 -17.96 -7.90
CA ARG A 170 16.87 -18.85 -7.33
C ARG A 170 16.95 -18.76 -5.81
N GLY A 171 16.28 -17.75 -5.20
CA GLY A 171 16.46 -17.44 -3.80
C GLY A 171 17.80 -16.78 -3.46
N ASP A 172 18.49 -16.23 -4.46
CA ASP A 172 19.77 -15.56 -4.32
C ASP A 172 19.59 -14.06 -4.01
N PHE A 173 19.14 -13.79 -2.79
CA PHE A 173 18.91 -12.41 -2.34
C PHE A 173 20.21 -11.63 -2.13
N ASP A 174 21.32 -12.28 -1.90
CA ASP A 174 22.63 -11.62 -1.76
C ASP A 174 23.07 -11.06 -3.12
N MET A 175 22.84 -11.79 -4.21
CA MET A 175 23.11 -11.30 -5.56
C MET A 175 22.20 -10.15 -5.94
N LEU A 176 20.90 -10.23 -5.61
CA LEU A 176 19.96 -9.13 -5.81
C LEU A 176 20.41 -7.86 -5.07
N LEU A 177 20.80 -8.00 -3.81
CA LEU A 177 21.32 -6.87 -3.02
C LEU A 177 22.60 -6.30 -3.65
N TYR A 178 23.52 -7.16 -4.10
CA TYR A 178 24.75 -6.75 -4.77
C TYR A 178 24.45 -5.91 -6.02
N ASP A 179 23.54 -6.35 -6.87
CA ASP A 179 23.17 -5.64 -8.11
C ASP A 179 22.57 -4.26 -7.80
N MET A 180 21.71 -4.16 -6.76
CA MET A 180 21.17 -2.89 -6.32
C MET A 180 22.25 -1.94 -5.79
N LEU A 181 23.21 -2.46 -5.01
CA LEU A 181 24.35 -1.69 -4.49
C LEU A 181 25.26 -1.22 -5.62
N MET A 182 25.51 -2.06 -6.62
CA MET A 182 26.31 -1.68 -7.80
C MET A 182 25.62 -0.59 -8.62
N ALA A 183 24.32 -0.68 -8.82
CA ALA A 183 23.56 0.38 -9.48
C ALA A 183 23.71 1.71 -8.73
N LYS A 184 23.61 1.70 -7.40
CA LYS A 184 23.86 2.92 -6.58
C LYS A 184 25.31 3.40 -6.68
N ALA A 185 26.29 2.51 -6.63
CA ALA A 185 27.70 2.85 -6.77
C ALA A 185 28.01 3.52 -8.13
N CYS A 186 27.28 3.12 -9.19
CA CYS A 186 27.31 3.75 -10.51
C CYS A 186 26.49 5.06 -10.59
N ASN A 187 26.03 5.57 -9.47
CA ASN A 187 25.19 6.79 -9.40
C ASN A 187 23.89 6.69 -10.21
N MET A 188 23.33 5.50 -10.31
CA MET A 188 22.01 5.29 -10.89
C MET A 188 20.92 5.57 -9.84
N ASN A 189 19.85 6.22 -10.26
CA ASN A 189 18.69 6.51 -9.44
C ASN A 189 17.41 5.93 -10.04
N PHE A 190 17.53 5.12 -11.09
CA PHE A 190 16.42 4.53 -11.80
C PHE A 190 16.83 3.21 -12.44
N LEU A 191 16.00 2.18 -12.26
CA LEU A 191 16.10 0.92 -13.00
C LEU A 191 14.76 0.65 -13.68
N ARG A 192 14.80 0.31 -14.96
CA ARG A 192 13.63 -0.11 -15.71
C ARG A 192 13.59 -1.62 -15.81
N LEU A 193 12.68 -2.21 -15.08
CA LEU A 193 12.42 -3.64 -15.10
C LEU A 193 11.63 -3.98 -16.35
N THR A 194 12.21 -4.74 -17.26
CA THR A 194 11.65 -4.97 -18.59
C THR A 194 10.96 -6.32 -18.70
N GLN A 195 9.97 -6.39 -19.61
CA GLN A 195 9.35 -7.60 -20.18
C GLN A 195 8.41 -8.40 -19.28
N ARG A 196 8.48 -8.34 -17.97
CA ARG A 196 7.67 -9.16 -17.06
C ARG A 196 7.21 -8.34 -15.86
N PRO A 197 6.06 -8.68 -15.27
CA PRO A 197 5.69 -8.15 -13.98
C PRO A 197 6.77 -8.41 -12.93
N VAL A 198 6.98 -7.46 -12.06
CA VAL A 198 8.00 -7.50 -11.02
C VAL A 198 7.47 -8.23 -9.81
N GLN A 199 8.29 -9.08 -9.21
CA GLN A 199 8.00 -9.70 -7.92
C GLN A 199 8.14 -8.67 -6.80
N LYS A 200 7.43 -8.90 -5.70
CA LYS A 200 7.39 -7.97 -4.56
C LYS A 200 8.73 -7.81 -3.83
N GLU A 201 9.64 -8.74 -4.02
CA GLU A 201 10.97 -8.78 -3.43
C GLU A 201 11.95 -7.80 -4.11
N ILE A 202 11.67 -7.38 -5.35
CA ILE A 202 12.43 -6.39 -6.10
C ILE A 202 11.87 -4.98 -5.88
#